data_c40dd6235db884ed056c91ef5daa1e4c
#
_entry.id   c40dd6235db884ed056c91ef5daa1e4c
#
_cell.length_a   1.000
_cell.length_b   1.000
_cell.length_c   1.000
_cell.angle_alpha   90.00
_cell.angle_beta   90.00
_cell.angle_gamma   90.00
#
_symmetry.space_group_name_H-M   'P 1'
#
loop_
_entity.id
_entity.type
_entity.pdbx_description
1 polymer ?
#
loop_
_entity_poly.entity_id
_entity_poly.type
_entity_poly.pdbx_seq_one_letter_code
_entity_poly.pdbx_strand_id
1 'polypeptide(L)'
;MAKDLKFSEDARQAMLRGVDKLANAVKVTIGPKGRNVVLDKEYAAPLITNDGVTIAKEIELEDPYEDMGAKLVQEVANKTNEIAGDGTTTATVLAQAMIQEGLKNVTSGANPVGLRQGIDKAVKVAIEALHDISQKVENKNEIAQVGAISAADEEIGQYISEAMDKVGNDGVITIEESSGFNTELEVVEGMQFDRGYQSPYMVTDSDKMTAELERPYILVTDKKISSFQDILPLLEQVVQSSRPILIVADEVEGDALTNIVLNRMRGTFTAVAVKAPGFGDRRKAMLEDLAILTGAQVITDDLGLELKDATMDMLGSANKVEVTKNNTTIVDGDGDNNNIDARVSQIKAQIEETDSDFDKEKLQERLAKLAGGVAVIKVGAASETELKERKLRIEDALNSTRAAVEEGIVAGGGTALVNIYKKVSDIQAEGDVETGINIVLKALTAPVRQIAENAGLEGSIIVERLKHADSGVGFNAATNEWVNMLEAGIVDPTKVTRSALQHAASVAAMFLTTEAVVANIPEPESNNQPPMGGGMPGMM
;
A
#
# COMPACT_ATOMS: atom_id res chain seq x y z
N MET A 1 29.30 -8.69 16.20
CA MET A 1 29.56 -8.96 14.77
C MET A 1 30.59 -7.99 14.24
N ALA A 2 31.65 -8.50 13.57
CA ALA A 2 32.61 -7.67 12.87
C ALA A 2 31.96 -7.03 11.64
N LYS A 3 32.52 -5.92 11.17
CA LYS A 3 32.02 -5.19 10.00
C LYS A 3 33.05 -5.27 8.87
N ASP A 4 32.55 -5.41 7.68
CA ASP A 4 33.31 -5.25 6.43
C ASP A 4 32.94 -3.90 5.79
N LEU A 5 33.95 -3.21 5.22
CA LEU A 5 33.76 -1.86 4.69
C LEU A 5 34.26 -1.82 3.24
N LYS A 6 33.42 -1.25 2.37
CA LYS A 6 33.84 -0.86 1.01
C LYS A 6 33.70 0.66 0.85
N PHE A 7 34.54 1.23 0.04
CA PHE A 7 34.63 2.68 -0.16
C PHE A 7 34.56 3.02 -1.65
N SER A 8 34.20 4.26 -1.92
CA SER A 8 34.27 4.90 -3.23
C SER A 8 33.61 4.08 -4.35
N GLU A 9 34.31 3.87 -5.43
CA GLU A 9 33.82 3.18 -6.63
C GLU A 9 33.40 1.73 -6.34
N ASP A 10 34.21 0.97 -5.58
CA ASP A 10 33.94 -0.44 -5.27
C ASP A 10 32.61 -0.61 -4.50
N ALA A 11 32.32 0.32 -3.58
CA ALA A 11 31.08 0.34 -2.83
C ALA A 11 29.88 0.59 -3.76
N ARG A 12 29.98 1.65 -4.57
CA ARG A 12 28.90 2.05 -5.48
C ARG A 12 28.61 1.00 -6.56
N GLN A 13 29.64 0.39 -7.14
CA GLN A 13 29.49 -0.65 -8.17
C GLN A 13 28.88 -1.93 -7.60
N ALA A 14 29.23 -2.31 -6.36
CA ALA A 14 28.62 -3.46 -5.71
C ALA A 14 27.12 -3.22 -5.47
N MET A 15 26.73 -2.06 -4.92
CA MET A 15 25.33 -1.71 -4.75
C MET A 15 24.59 -1.60 -6.09
N LEU A 16 25.20 -1.03 -7.14
CA LEU A 16 24.58 -0.91 -8.47
C LEU A 16 24.19 -2.28 -9.04
N ARG A 17 25.03 -3.30 -8.85
CA ARG A 17 24.66 -4.67 -9.30
C ARG A 17 23.39 -5.16 -8.60
N GLY A 18 23.20 -4.84 -7.33
CA GLY A 18 21.96 -5.16 -6.61
C GLY A 18 20.74 -4.39 -7.14
N VAL A 19 20.89 -3.08 -7.35
CA VAL A 19 19.88 -2.25 -8.03
C VAL A 19 19.45 -2.87 -9.35
N ASP A 20 20.44 -3.25 -10.18
CA ASP A 20 20.16 -3.82 -11.50
C ASP A 20 19.48 -5.19 -11.43
N LYS A 21 19.88 -6.06 -10.52
CA LYS A 21 19.24 -7.37 -10.33
C LYS A 21 17.75 -7.21 -9.99
N LEU A 22 17.43 -6.38 -9.00
CA LEU A 22 16.04 -6.14 -8.61
C LEU A 22 15.25 -5.43 -9.73
N ALA A 23 15.76 -4.32 -10.24
CA ALA A 23 15.05 -3.54 -11.25
C ALA A 23 14.84 -4.33 -12.56
N ASN A 24 15.77 -5.17 -12.96
CA ASN A 24 15.62 -6.02 -14.14
C ASN A 24 14.55 -7.11 -13.95
N ALA A 25 14.34 -7.62 -12.74
CA ALA A 25 13.26 -8.54 -12.44
C ALA A 25 11.89 -7.83 -12.46
N VAL A 26 11.82 -6.61 -11.95
CA VAL A 26 10.56 -5.85 -11.86
C VAL A 26 10.15 -5.25 -13.22
N LYS A 27 11.05 -4.62 -13.97
CA LYS A 27 10.72 -3.85 -15.18
C LYS A 27 10.14 -4.65 -16.35
N VAL A 28 10.27 -5.99 -16.32
CA VAL A 28 9.67 -6.86 -17.35
C VAL A 28 8.15 -6.89 -17.31
N THR A 29 7.56 -6.41 -16.21
CA THR A 29 6.11 -6.40 -15.99
C THR A 29 5.43 -5.15 -16.54
N ILE A 30 6.17 -4.05 -16.82
CA ILE A 30 5.56 -2.77 -17.18
C ILE A 30 4.94 -2.77 -18.58
N GLY A 31 3.75 -2.18 -18.66
CA GLY A 31 3.03 -1.93 -19.91
C GLY A 31 2.15 -3.10 -20.38
N PRO A 32 1.36 -2.89 -21.46
CA PRO A 32 0.33 -3.84 -21.89
C PRO A 32 0.89 -5.16 -22.45
N LYS A 33 2.18 -5.23 -22.77
CA LYS A 33 2.90 -6.45 -23.16
C LYS A 33 3.94 -6.86 -22.11
N GLY A 34 3.79 -6.37 -20.88
CA GLY A 34 4.53 -6.82 -19.72
C GLY A 34 4.29 -8.31 -19.44
N ARG A 35 5.22 -8.94 -18.74
CA ARG A 35 5.18 -10.37 -18.44
C ARG A 35 5.17 -10.58 -16.94
N ASN A 36 4.61 -11.72 -16.53
CA ASN A 36 4.60 -12.11 -15.13
C ASN A 36 5.97 -12.64 -14.70
N VAL A 37 6.24 -12.49 -13.40
CA VAL A 37 7.37 -13.10 -12.71
C VAL A 37 6.84 -14.23 -11.84
N VAL A 38 7.59 -15.32 -11.73
CA VAL A 38 7.27 -16.46 -10.87
C VAL A 38 8.14 -16.36 -9.63
N LEU A 39 7.50 -16.31 -8.47
CA LEU A 39 8.15 -16.24 -7.16
C LEU A 39 8.03 -17.60 -6.47
N ASP A 40 9.14 -18.13 -6.00
CA ASP A 40 9.17 -19.37 -5.21
C ASP A 40 8.63 -19.10 -3.79
N LYS A 41 7.90 -20.04 -3.24
CA LYS A 41 7.36 -19.98 -1.87
C LYS A 41 7.70 -21.29 -1.15
N GLU A 42 8.45 -21.20 -0.04
CA GLU A 42 8.99 -22.37 0.67
C GLU A 42 7.95 -23.44 1.04
N TYR A 43 6.69 -23.03 1.31
CA TYR A 43 5.64 -23.95 1.83
C TYR A 43 4.32 -23.85 1.06
N ALA A 44 4.32 -23.20 -0.12
CA ALA A 44 3.12 -22.99 -0.94
C ALA A 44 3.42 -23.17 -2.43
N ALA A 45 2.38 -23.14 -3.26
CA ALA A 45 2.56 -23.07 -4.71
C ALA A 45 3.27 -21.77 -5.10
N PRO A 46 4.12 -21.78 -6.16
CA PRO A 46 4.76 -20.57 -6.67
C PRO A 46 3.73 -19.50 -6.98
N LEU A 47 4.03 -18.25 -6.58
CA LEU A 47 3.20 -17.09 -6.90
C LEU A 47 3.58 -16.56 -8.29
N ILE A 48 2.59 -16.40 -9.15
CA ILE A 48 2.74 -15.75 -10.46
C ILE A 48 2.14 -14.35 -10.34
N THR A 49 2.94 -13.32 -10.56
CA THR A 49 2.50 -11.93 -10.41
C THR A 49 3.22 -10.99 -11.37
N ASN A 50 2.59 -9.85 -11.64
CA ASN A 50 3.17 -8.69 -12.32
C ASN A 50 3.26 -7.47 -11.42
N ASP A 51 2.83 -7.58 -10.15
CA ASP A 51 2.94 -6.50 -9.19
C ASP A 51 4.39 -6.24 -8.79
N GLY A 52 4.85 -5.00 -9.05
CA GLY A 52 6.24 -4.60 -8.84
C GLY A 52 6.68 -4.61 -7.39
N VAL A 53 5.82 -4.23 -6.43
CA VAL A 53 6.18 -4.22 -5.02
C VAL A 53 6.28 -5.63 -4.45
N THR A 54 5.39 -6.52 -4.83
CA THR A 54 5.44 -7.94 -4.43
C THR A 54 6.73 -8.60 -4.94
N ILE A 55 7.09 -8.35 -6.22
CA ILE A 55 8.34 -8.87 -6.78
C ILE A 55 9.55 -8.30 -6.04
N ALA A 56 9.56 -6.99 -5.80
CA ALA A 56 10.68 -6.32 -5.15
C ALA A 56 10.92 -6.84 -3.73
N LYS A 57 9.88 -7.12 -2.95
CA LYS A 57 9.96 -7.62 -1.58
C LYS A 57 10.58 -9.02 -1.47
N GLU A 58 10.39 -9.87 -2.48
CA GLU A 58 10.89 -11.24 -2.49
C GLU A 58 12.37 -11.35 -2.92
N ILE A 59 13.00 -10.25 -3.37
CA ILE A 59 14.38 -10.29 -3.84
C ILE A 59 15.33 -10.02 -2.69
N GLU A 60 15.98 -11.07 -2.20
CA GLU A 60 17.12 -11.04 -1.29
C GLU A 60 18.37 -11.58 -1.99
N LEU A 61 19.52 -10.95 -1.78
CA LEU A 61 20.76 -11.31 -2.45
C LEU A 61 21.81 -11.79 -1.47
N GLU A 62 22.58 -12.82 -1.85
CA GLU A 62 23.62 -13.41 -0.99
C GLU A 62 24.75 -12.43 -0.67
N ASP A 63 25.18 -11.61 -1.65
CA ASP A 63 26.20 -10.58 -1.43
C ASP A 63 25.58 -9.40 -0.65
N PRO A 64 26.04 -9.12 0.57
CA PRO A 64 25.43 -8.10 1.43
C PRO A 64 25.51 -6.68 0.85
N TYR A 65 26.44 -6.41 -0.04
CA TYR A 65 26.58 -5.11 -0.70
C TYR A 65 25.59 -4.97 -1.87
N GLU A 66 25.40 -6.04 -2.62
CA GLU A 66 24.36 -6.10 -3.66
C GLU A 66 22.96 -6.04 -3.03
N ASP A 67 22.76 -6.77 -1.92
CA ASP A 67 21.51 -6.77 -1.18
C ASP A 67 21.14 -5.37 -0.64
N MET A 68 22.12 -4.60 -0.14
CA MET A 68 21.87 -3.21 0.24
C MET A 68 21.44 -2.34 -0.94
N GLY A 69 22.02 -2.55 -2.13
CA GLY A 69 21.59 -1.87 -3.35
C GLY A 69 20.15 -2.25 -3.76
N ALA A 70 19.82 -3.53 -3.70
CA ALA A 70 18.46 -4.02 -3.95
C ALA A 70 17.47 -3.42 -2.95
N LYS A 71 17.78 -3.43 -1.64
CA LYS A 71 16.93 -2.87 -0.58
C LYS A 71 16.64 -1.36 -0.74
N LEU A 72 17.57 -0.59 -1.28
CA LEU A 72 17.31 0.82 -1.59
C LEU A 72 16.24 1.00 -2.68
N VAL A 73 16.23 0.16 -3.71
CA VAL A 73 15.19 0.19 -4.75
C VAL A 73 13.88 -0.43 -4.25
N GLN A 74 13.96 -1.46 -3.39
CA GLN A 74 12.79 -1.99 -2.69
C GLN A 74 12.08 -0.91 -1.86
N GLU A 75 12.84 -0.03 -1.19
CA GLU A 75 12.28 1.11 -0.45
C GLU A 75 11.55 2.09 -1.38
N VAL A 76 12.04 2.32 -2.61
CA VAL A 76 11.32 3.13 -3.62
C VAL A 76 9.96 2.54 -3.94
N ALA A 77 9.91 1.23 -4.21
CA ALA A 77 8.65 0.53 -4.51
C ALA A 77 7.69 0.58 -3.32
N ASN A 78 8.19 0.28 -2.11
CA ASN A 78 7.39 0.31 -0.88
C ASN A 78 6.79 1.69 -0.59
N LYS A 79 7.60 2.77 -0.68
CA LYS A 79 7.11 4.13 -0.45
C LYS A 79 6.10 4.59 -1.48
N THR A 80 6.28 4.19 -2.74
CA THR A 80 5.33 4.49 -3.81
C THR A 80 4.00 3.78 -3.55
N ASN A 81 4.06 2.51 -3.15
CA ASN A 81 2.87 1.74 -2.78
C ASN A 81 2.14 2.34 -1.57
N GLU A 82 2.86 2.73 -0.50
CA GLU A 82 2.26 3.34 0.70
C GLU A 82 1.48 4.63 0.40
N ILE A 83 1.95 5.45 -0.56
CA ILE A 83 1.38 6.78 -0.84
C ILE A 83 0.35 6.75 -1.95
N ALA A 84 0.60 5.98 -3.01
CA ALA A 84 -0.22 5.99 -4.22
C ALA A 84 -0.93 4.65 -4.49
N GLY A 85 -0.52 3.57 -3.83
CA GLY A 85 -1.07 2.23 -3.96
C GLY A 85 -0.80 1.55 -5.31
N ASP A 86 -0.07 2.23 -6.22
CA ASP A 86 0.28 1.75 -7.56
C ASP A 86 1.56 2.47 -8.04
N GLY A 87 2.05 2.15 -9.26
CA GLY A 87 3.21 2.78 -9.90
C GLY A 87 4.57 2.29 -9.41
N THR A 88 4.61 1.22 -8.68
CA THR A 88 5.82 0.65 -8.07
C THR A 88 6.86 0.22 -9.11
N THR A 89 6.42 -0.35 -10.23
CA THR A 89 7.27 -0.71 -11.37
C THR A 89 7.84 0.54 -12.05
N THR A 90 7.02 1.57 -12.28
CA THR A 90 7.48 2.85 -12.85
C THR A 90 8.52 3.52 -11.96
N ALA A 91 8.30 3.54 -10.65
CA ALA A 91 9.24 4.08 -9.66
C ALA A 91 10.59 3.34 -9.68
N THR A 92 10.55 2.02 -9.77
CA THR A 92 11.74 1.16 -9.88
C THR A 92 12.54 1.44 -11.15
N VAL A 93 11.86 1.58 -12.30
CA VAL A 93 12.49 1.93 -13.59
C VAL A 93 13.13 3.31 -13.54
N LEU A 94 12.45 4.30 -12.98
CA LEU A 94 12.98 5.65 -12.81
C LEU A 94 14.20 5.68 -11.88
N ALA A 95 14.16 4.96 -10.76
CA ALA A 95 15.27 4.87 -9.82
C ALA A 95 16.50 4.23 -10.47
N GLN A 96 16.35 3.11 -11.17
CA GLN A 96 17.42 2.47 -11.90
C GLN A 96 18.06 3.43 -12.92
N ALA A 97 17.24 4.10 -13.72
CA ALA A 97 17.71 5.03 -14.74
C ALA A 97 18.49 6.21 -14.14
N MET A 98 18.01 6.81 -13.04
CA MET A 98 18.69 7.90 -12.35
C MET A 98 20.01 7.45 -11.71
N ILE A 99 20.03 6.29 -11.06
CA ILE A 99 21.23 5.75 -10.40
C ILE A 99 22.30 5.41 -11.47
N GLN A 100 21.92 4.71 -12.52
CA GLN A 100 22.85 4.34 -13.60
C GLN A 100 23.47 5.56 -14.29
N GLU A 101 22.64 6.54 -14.64
CA GLU A 101 23.13 7.75 -15.31
C GLU A 101 23.94 8.64 -14.35
N GLY A 102 23.46 8.78 -13.11
CA GLY A 102 24.14 9.54 -12.07
C GLY A 102 25.52 8.98 -11.75
N LEU A 103 25.63 7.66 -11.64
CA LEU A 103 26.90 6.99 -11.31
C LEU A 103 27.96 7.17 -12.42
N LYS A 104 27.55 7.17 -13.69
CA LYS A 104 28.48 7.50 -14.80
C LYS A 104 29.13 8.86 -14.62
N ASN A 105 28.34 9.85 -14.18
CA ASN A 105 28.82 11.21 -13.96
C ASN A 105 29.69 11.31 -12.70
N VAL A 106 29.33 10.64 -11.58
CA VAL A 106 30.16 10.57 -10.35
C VAL A 106 31.52 9.94 -10.67
N THR A 107 31.55 8.81 -11.38
CA THR A 107 32.79 8.14 -11.80
C THR A 107 33.63 9.04 -12.72
N SER A 108 32.99 9.92 -13.49
CA SER A 108 33.69 10.91 -14.34
C SER A 108 34.14 12.15 -13.56
N GLY A 109 33.94 12.23 -12.26
CA GLY A 109 34.44 13.27 -11.36
C GLY A 109 33.44 14.39 -11.03
N ALA A 110 32.16 14.25 -11.36
CA ALA A 110 31.14 15.20 -10.95
C ALA A 110 30.93 15.16 -9.43
N ASN A 111 30.68 16.33 -8.84
CA ASN A 111 30.41 16.43 -7.41
C ASN A 111 29.01 15.91 -7.07
N PRO A 112 28.87 14.82 -6.27
CA PRO A 112 27.58 14.24 -5.93
C PRO A 112 26.59 15.22 -5.27
N VAL A 113 27.08 16.19 -4.50
CA VAL A 113 26.24 17.22 -3.86
C VAL A 113 25.62 18.15 -4.89
N GLY A 114 26.40 18.54 -5.92
CA GLY A 114 25.90 19.34 -7.04
C GLY A 114 24.87 18.56 -7.86
N LEU A 115 25.14 17.27 -8.13
CA LEU A 115 24.18 16.38 -8.82
C LEU A 115 22.85 16.30 -8.05
N ARG A 116 22.91 16.07 -6.74
CA ARG A 116 21.73 16.05 -5.88
C ARG A 116 20.91 17.32 -5.98
N GLN A 117 21.55 18.51 -5.87
CA GLN A 117 20.86 19.79 -6.00
C GLN A 117 20.16 19.94 -7.36
N GLY A 118 20.80 19.44 -8.43
CA GLY A 118 20.22 19.43 -9.78
C GLY A 118 19.02 18.50 -9.88
N ILE A 119 19.12 17.28 -9.32
CA ILE A 119 18.02 16.32 -9.26
C ILE A 119 16.82 16.93 -8.49
N ASP A 120 17.05 17.45 -7.29
CA ASP A 120 15.99 18.04 -6.46
C ASP A 120 15.27 19.18 -7.19
N LYS A 121 16.03 20.06 -7.86
CA LYS A 121 15.50 21.18 -8.64
C LYS A 121 14.67 20.70 -9.84
N ALA A 122 15.16 19.72 -10.57
CA ALA A 122 14.47 19.16 -11.74
C ALA A 122 13.17 18.46 -11.36
N VAL A 123 13.18 17.65 -10.27
CA VAL A 123 12.00 16.94 -9.79
C VAL A 123 10.91 17.89 -9.30
N LYS A 124 11.29 18.97 -8.60
CA LYS A 124 10.32 19.99 -8.18
C LYS A 124 9.58 20.58 -9.39
N VAL A 125 10.31 21.01 -10.42
CA VAL A 125 9.72 21.57 -11.65
C VAL A 125 8.91 20.52 -12.40
N ALA A 126 9.37 19.26 -12.42
CA ALA A 126 8.64 18.16 -13.06
C ALA A 126 7.30 17.89 -12.37
N ILE A 127 7.24 17.91 -11.03
CA ILE A 127 5.99 17.73 -10.27
C ILE A 127 5.02 18.88 -10.54
N GLU A 128 5.48 20.12 -10.50
CA GLU A 128 4.67 21.29 -10.85
C GLU A 128 4.13 21.17 -12.28
N ALA A 129 4.95 20.72 -13.23
CA ALA A 129 4.55 20.52 -14.61
C ALA A 129 3.54 19.38 -14.79
N LEU A 130 3.64 18.30 -14.00
CA LEU A 130 2.65 17.20 -14.00
C LEU A 130 1.29 17.70 -13.50
N HIS A 131 1.26 18.50 -12.42
CA HIS A 131 0.03 19.10 -11.94
C HIS A 131 -0.61 20.06 -12.97
N ASP A 132 0.20 20.84 -13.69
CA ASP A 132 -0.29 21.76 -14.71
C ASP A 132 -0.99 21.07 -15.89
N ILE A 133 -0.58 19.84 -16.24
CA ILE A 133 -1.18 19.05 -17.33
C ILE A 133 -2.23 18.05 -16.84
N SER A 134 -2.44 17.95 -15.54
CA SER A 134 -3.41 17.05 -14.93
C SER A 134 -4.85 17.46 -15.24
N GLN A 135 -5.70 16.49 -15.55
CA GLN A 135 -7.13 16.69 -15.75
C GLN A 135 -7.91 16.03 -14.62
N LYS A 136 -8.91 16.72 -14.09
CA LYS A 136 -9.76 16.17 -13.02
C LYS A 136 -10.63 15.05 -13.57
N VAL A 137 -10.85 14.04 -12.72
CA VAL A 137 -11.79 12.96 -12.99
C VAL A 137 -13.15 13.37 -12.42
N GLU A 138 -14.14 13.56 -13.30
CA GLU A 138 -15.45 14.13 -12.92
C GLU A 138 -16.62 13.16 -13.11
N ASN A 139 -16.45 12.09 -13.88
CA ASN A 139 -17.54 11.20 -14.21
C ASN A 139 -17.20 9.71 -14.08
N LYS A 140 -18.26 8.88 -13.96
CA LYS A 140 -18.15 7.42 -13.80
C LYS A 140 -17.36 6.73 -14.91
N ASN A 141 -17.47 7.21 -16.16
CA ASN A 141 -16.77 6.59 -17.28
C ASN A 141 -15.26 6.79 -17.16
N GLU A 142 -14.81 7.97 -16.73
CA GLU A 142 -13.39 8.24 -16.48
C GLU A 142 -12.87 7.38 -15.32
N ILE A 143 -13.65 7.23 -14.26
CA ILE A 143 -13.33 6.33 -13.13
C ILE A 143 -13.17 4.89 -13.63
N ALA A 144 -14.13 4.40 -14.43
CA ALA A 144 -14.07 3.06 -15.01
C ALA A 144 -12.86 2.87 -15.93
N GLN A 145 -12.50 3.88 -16.73
CA GLN A 145 -11.32 3.85 -17.61
C GLN A 145 -10.01 3.73 -16.81
N VAL A 146 -9.86 4.51 -15.74
CA VAL A 146 -8.67 4.40 -14.86
C VAL A 146 -8.56 3.00 -14.28
N GLY A 147 -9.64 2.48 -13.71
CA GLY A 147 -9.69 1.12 -13.16
C GLY A 147 -9.39 0.04 -14.22
N ALA A 148 -9.96 0.19 -15.41
CA ALA A 148 -9.76 -0.75 -16.52
C ALA A 148 -8.30 -0.77 -17.03
N ILE A 149 -7.65 0.38 -17.11
CA ILE A 149 -6.23 0.48 -17.52
C ILE A 149 -5.32 -0.14 -16.47
N SER A 150 -5.53 0.17 -15.18
CA SER A 150 -4.71 -0.38 -14.10
C SER A 150 -4.89 -1.90 -13.97
N ALA A 151 -6.12 -2.39 -14.05
CA ALA A 151 -6.43 -3.82 -14.00
C ALA A 151 -6.14 -4.56 -15.33
N ALA A 152 -5.92 -3.87 -16.43
CA ALA A 152 -5.94 -4.43 -17.79
C ALA A 152 -7.22 -5.24 -18.08
N ASP A 153 -8.36 -4.82 -17.50
CA ASP A 153 -9.66 -5.51 -17.56
C ASP A 153 -10.80 -4.49 -17.43
N GLU A 154 -11.64 -4.40 -18.46
CA GLU A 154 -12.77 -3.45 -18.50
C GLU A 154 -13.87 -3.77 -17.46
N GLU A 155 -14.08 -5.04 -17.16
CA GLU A 155 -15.10 -5.49 -16.20
C GLU A 155 -14.71 -5.05 -14.78
N ILE A 156 -13.44 -5.18 -14.41
CA ILE A 156 -12.91 -4.71 -13.13
C ILE A 156 -13.09 -3.19 -12.99
N GLY A 157 -12.78 -2.43 -14.06
CA GLY A 157 -12.98 -0.98 -14.05
C GLY A 157 -14.44 -0.59 -13.79
N GLN A 158 -15.40 -1.34 -14.35
CA GLN A 158 -16.82 -1.13 -14.11
C GLN A 158 -17.22 -1.43 -12.66
N TYR A 159 -16.77 -2.56 -12.08
CA TYR A 159 -17.04 -2.88 -10.68
C TYR A 159 -16.53 -1.80 -9.72
N ILE A 160 -15.32 -1.26 -9.95
CA ILE A 160 -14.75 -0.19 -9.13
C ILE A 160 -15.59 1.09 -9.26
N SER A 161 -15.96 1.47 -10.49
CA SER A 161 -16.79 2.65 -10.74
C SER A 161 -18.17 2.53 -10.10
N GLU A 162 -18.81 1.36 -10.19
CA GLU A 162 -20.09 1.09 -9.54
C GLU A 162 -19.99 1.09 -8.02
N ALA A 163 -18.90 0.52 -7.48
CA ALA A 163 -18.63 0.54 -6.04
C ALA A 163 -18.52 1.98 -5.54
N MET A 164 -17.69 2.81 -6.19
CA MET A 164 -17.52 4.22 -5.83
C MET A 164 -18.81 5.03 -5.97
N ASP A 165 -19.66 4.72 -6.96
CA ASP A 165 -20.95 5.37 -7.09
C ASP A 165 -21.91 5.05 -5.93
N LYS A 166 -21.87 3.80 -5.43
CA LYS A 166 -22.75 3.35 -4.34
C LYS A 166 -22.32 3.89 -2.97
N VAL A 167 -21.02 3.90 -2.69
CA VAL A 167 -20.49 4.31 -1.36
C VAL A 167 -19.88 5.72 -1.36
N GLY A 168 -19.79 6.38 -2.51
CA GLY A 168 -19.12 7.68 -2.68
C GLY A 168 -17.62 7.57 -2.90
N ASN A 169 -17.00 8.68 -3.30
CA ASN A 169 -15.56 8.72 -3.64
C ASN A 169 -14.66 8.40 -2.44
N ASP A 170 -15.08 8.81 -1.25
CA ASP A 170 -14.39 8.56 0.02
C ASP A 170 -14.92 7.30 0.74
N GLY A 171 -15.84 6.57 0.09
CA GLY A 171 -16.46 5.38 0.65
C GLY A 171 -15.51 4.20 0.77
N VAL A 172 -15.84 3.29 1.67
CA VAL A 172 -15.03 2.10 1.91
C VAL A 172 -15.35 1.03 0.88
N ILE A 173 -14.32 0.56 0.18
CA ILE A 173 -14.40 -0.55 -0.76
C ILE A 173 -13.37 -1.59 -0.30
N THR A 174 -13.82 -2.82 -0.07
CA THR A 174 -13.00 -3.97 0.32
C THR A 174 -13.04 -5.04 -0.76
N ILE A 175 -12.02 -5.90 -0.76
CA ILE A 175 -11.90 -6.99 -1.73
C ILE A 175 -11.83 -8.30 -0.95
N GLU A 176 -12.78 -9.19 -1.22
CA GLU A 176 -12.88 -10.49 -0.57
C GLU A 176 -12.78 -11.62 -1.60
N GLU A 177 -12.40 -12.79 -1.12
CA GLU A 177 -12.38 -14.00 -1.93
C GLU A 177 -13.78 -14.61 -1.99
N SER A 178 -14.23 -14.96 -3.20
CA SER A 178 -15.48 -15.69 -3.42
C SER A 178 -15.19 -17.18 -3.59
N SER A 179 -16.08 -18.02 -3.10
CA SER A 179 -16.06 -19.46 -3.42
C SER A 179 -16.57 -19.78 -4.84
N GLY A 180 -17.10 -18.76 -5.54
CA GLY A 180 -17.62 -18.86 -6.91
C GLY A 180 -16.54 -18.59 -7.97
N PHE A 181 -16.94 -18.72 -9.23
CA PHE A 181 -16.06 -18.41 -10.37
C PHE A 181 -16.17 -16.96 -10.83
N ASN A 182 -17.26 -16.27 -10.51
CA ASN A 182 -17.55 -14.93 -10.97
C ASN A 182 -17.17 -13.89 -9.91
N THR A 183 -16.78 -12.71 -10.36
CA THR A 183 -16.61 -11.55 -9.50
C THR A 183 -17.97 -10.87 -9.33
N GLU A 184 -18.31 -10.44 -8.11
CA GLU A 184 -19.58 -9.82 -7.76
C GLU A 184 -19.35 -8.59 -6.88
N LEU A 185 -20.21 -7.58 -7.02
CA LEU A 185 -20.23 -6.39 -6.18
C LEU A 185 -21.43 -6.42 -5.24
N GLU A 186 -21.17 -6.39 -3.95
CA GLU A 186 -22.17 -6.29 -2.89
C GLU A 186 -21.95 -5.00 -2.08
N VAL A 187 -23.01 -4.41 -1.55
CA VAL A 187 -22.90 -3.33 -0.56
C VAL A 187 -23.53 -3.84 0.72
N VAL A 188 -22.73 -3.82 1.77
CA VAL A 188 -23.09 -4.30 3.09
C VAL A 188 -22.99 -3.18 4.13
N GLU A 189 -23.62 -3.36 5.27
CA GLU A 189 -23.45 -2.44 6.38
C GLU A 189 -22.03 -2.54 6.95
N GLY A 190 -21.45 -1.40 7.29
CA GLY A 190 -20.09 -1.37 7.77
C GLY A 190 -19.59 0.04 8.04
N MET A 191 -18.41 0.12 8.66
CA MET A 191 -17.80 1.40 9.02
C MET A 191 -16.28 1.30 9.01
N GLN A 192 -15.62 2.38 8.57
CA GLN A 192 -14.19 2.55 8.75
C GLN A 192 -13.88 3.74 9.67
N PHE A 193 -12.86 3.60 10.50
CA PHE A 193 -12.34 4.70 11.32
C PHE A 193 -10.81 4.72 11.36
N ASP A 194 -10.25 5.92 11.56
CA ASP A 194 -8.82 6.23 11.43
C ASP A 194 -8.04 5.84 12.70
N ARG A 195 -8.05 4.56 13.04
CA ARG A 195 -7.24 3.97 14.11
C ARG A 195 -6.81 2.59 13.68
N GLY A 196 -5.51 2.33 13.70
CA GLY A 196 -4.93 1.04 13.39
C GLY A 196 -4.58 0.24 14.64
N TYR A 197 -3.94 -0.91 14.43
CA TYR A 197 -3.51 -1.79 15.51
C TYR A 197 -2.50 -1.10 16.44
N GLN A 198 -2.57 -1.41 17.73
CA GLN A 198 -1.66 -0.82 18.74
C GLN A 198 -0.27 -1.47 18.77
N SER A 199 -0.10 -2.62 18.13
CA SER A 199 1.18 -3.29 18.00
C SER A 199 1.30 -3.99 16.65
N PRO A 200 2.44 -3.85 15.94
CA PRO A 200 2.70 -4.59 14.69
C PRO A 200 2.66 -6.11 14.87
N TYR A 201 2.90 -6.61 16.07
CA TYR A 201 2.81 -8.04 16.37
C TYR A 201 1.37 -8.58 16.37
N MET A 202 0.36 -7.73 16.14
CA MET A 202 -1.05 -8.12 16.03
C MET A 202 -1.48 -8.41 14.60
N VAL A 203 -0.62 -8.20 13.58
CA VAL A 203 -0.94 -8.47 12.17
C VAL A 203 -1.11 -9.98 11.92
N THR A 204 -2.07 -10.36 11.08
CA THR A 204 -2.28 -11.75 10.64
C THR A 204 -1.59 -12.02 9.31
N ASP A 205 -1.46 -10.97 8.48
CA ASP A 205 -0.70 -10.96 7.24
C ASP A 205 0.52 -10.04 7.40
N SER A 206 1.71 -10.64 7.49
CA SER A 206 2.96 -9.90 7.66
C SER A 206 3.43 -9.22 6.37
N ASP A 207 3.02 -9.70 5.19
CA ASP A 207 3.42 -9.14 3.91
C ASP A 207 2.68 -7.83 3.63
N LYS A 208 1.38 -7.81 3.94
CA LYS A 208 0.53 -6.62 3.85
C LYS A 208 0.57 -5.74 5.11
N MET A 209 1.13 -6.23 6.22
CA MET A 209 1.08 -5.58 7.54
C MET A 209 -0.37 -5.28 7.97
N THR A 210 -1.28 -6.23 7.71
CA THR A 210 -2.69 -6.13 8.08
C THR A 210 -3.11 -7.22 9.05
N ALA A 211 -4.15 -6.98 9.82
CA ALA A 211 -4.81 -7.99 10.63
C ALA A 211 -6.23 -8.21 10.09
N GLU A 212 -6.48 -9.38 9.52
CA GLU A 212 -7.80 -9.81 9.06
C GLU A 212 -8.41 -10.76 10.08
N LEU A 213 -9.62 -10.46 10.53
CA LEU A 213 -10.36 -11.23 11.53
C LEU A 213 -11.70 -11.68 10.93
N GLU A 214 -11.87 -12.97 10.79
CA GLU A 214 -13.10 -13.61 10.31
C GLU A 214 -14.07 -13.84 11.46
N ARG A 215 -15.27 -13.30 11.35
CA ARG A 215 -16.34 -13.36 12.34
C ARG A 215 -15.87 -13.08 13.77
N PRO A 216 -15.15 -11.94 14.00
CA PRO A 216 -14.61 -11.64 15.31
C PRO A 216 -15.72 -11.28 16.30
N TYR A 217 -15.44 -11.49 17.59
CA TYR A 217 -16.09 -10.72 18.65
C TYR A 217 -15.53 -9.32 18.69
N ILE A 218 -16.35 -8.34 19.10
CA ILE A 218 -15.96 -6.94 19.17
C ILE A 218 -16.28 -6.40 20.56
N LEU A 219 -15.24 -6.07 21.32
CA LEU A 219 -15.34 -5.39 22.61
C LEU A 219 -15.24 -3.89 22.37
N VAL A 220 -16.21 -3.11 22.86
CA VAL A 220 -16.26 -1.66 22.72
C VAL A 220 -16.26 -1.01 24.11
N THR A 221 -15.25 -0.18 24.40
CA THR A 221 -15.14 0.51 25.70
C THR A 221 -14.46 1.87 25.55
N ASP A 222 -14.85 2.83 26.39
CA ASP A 222 -14.17 4.12 26.54
C ASP A 222 -13.05 4.09 27.60
N LYS A 223 -12.86 2.94 28.26
CA LYS A 223 -11.87 2.76 29.31
C LYS A 223 -10.48 2.43 28.76
N LYS A 224 -9.46 2.73 29.55
CA LYS A 224 -8.10 2.20 29.36
C LYS A 224 -8.00 0.80 29.92
N ILE A 225 -7.30 -0.06 29.19
CA ILE A 225 -7.03 -1.44 29.60
C ILE A 225 -5.52 -1.55 29.88
N SER A 226 -5.12 -1.42 31.14
CA SER A 226 -3.72 -1.49 31.56
C SER A 226 -3.39 -2.84 32.24
N SER A 227 -4.38 -3.47 32.87
CA SER A 227 -4.27 -4.75 33.55
C SER A 227 -4.91 -5.88 32.74
N PHE A 228 -4.17 -6.93 32.45
CA PHE A 228 -4.67 -8.12 31.78
C PHE A 228 -5.77 -8.85 32.60
N GLN A 229 -5.70 -8.73 33.93
CA GLN A 229 -6.66 -9.36 34.85
C GLN A 229 -8.09 -8.81 34.68
N ASP A 230 -8.23 -7.55 34.23
CA ASP A 230 -9.53 -6.91 34.07
C ASP A 230 -10.33 -7.48 32.89
N ILE A 231 -9.65 -8.07 31.92
CA ILE A 231 -10.28 -8.67 30.71
C ILE A 231 -10.08 -10.19 30.64
N LEU A 232 -9.30 -10.77 31.55
CA LEU A 232 -9.01 -12.22 31.53
C LEU A 232 -10.26 -13.10 31.55
N PRO A 233 -11.28 -12.86 32.43
CA PRO A 233 -12.47 -13.71 32.46
C PRO A 233 -13.25 -13.71 31.14
N LEU A 234 -13.26 -12.57 30.42
CA LEU A 234 -13.87 -12.45 29.10
C LEU A 234 -13.04 -13.18 28.04
N LEU A 235 -11.72 -12.97 28.04
CA LEU A 235 -10.83 -13.63 27.07
C LEU A 235 -10.82 -15.16 27.20
N GLU A 236 -10.95 -15.71 28.42
CA GLU A 236 -11.08 -17.16 28.62
C GLU A 236 -12.32 -17.73 27.92
N GLN A 237 -13.44 -17.01 27.92
CA GLN A 237 -14.65 -17.41 27.21
C GLN A 237 -14.48 -17.27 25.68
N VAL A 238 -13.83 -16.20 25.21
CA VAL A 238 -13.50 -16.00 23.78
C VAL A 238 -12.62 -17.12 23.27
N VAL A 239 -11.59 -17.52 24.01
CA VAL A 239 -10.70 -18.64 23.66
C VAL A 239 -11.48 -19.95 23.50
N GLN A 240 -12.44 -20.22 24.37
CA GLN A 240 -13.28 -21.43 24.27
C GLN A 240 -14.13 -21.45 23.01
N SER A 241 -14.50 -20.30 22.46
CA SER A 241 -15.26 -20.20 21.21
C SER A 241 -14.42 -20.36 19.94
N SER A 242 -13.09 -20.31 20.07
CA SER A 242 -12.13 -20.32 18.94
C SER A 242 -12.33 -19.21 17.90
N ARG A 243 -13.03 -18.12 18.27
CA ARG A 243 -13.23 -16.93 17.42
C ARG A 243 -12.21 -15.85 17.80
N PRO A 244 -11.74 -15.04 16.83
CA PRO A 244 -10.89 -13.89 17.11
C PRO A 244 -11.66 -12.78 17.84
N ILE A 245 -10.93 -11.84 18.44
CA ILE A 245 -11.52 -10.66 19.09
C ILE A 245 -10.84 -9.37 18.63
N LEU A 246 -11.67 -8.37 18.29
CA LEU A 246 -11.26 -6.97 18.18
C LEU A 246 -11.55 -6.27 19.50
N ILE A 247 -10.57 -5.55 20.04
CA ILE A 247 -10.70 -4.75 21.27
C ILE A 247 -10.61 -3.27 20.88
N VAL A 248 -11.72 -2.54 20.94
CA VAL A 248 -11.79 -1.10 20.74
C VAL A 248 -11.85 -0.43 22.10
N ALA A 249 -10.75 0.21 22.52
CA ALA A 249 -10.61 0.82 23.84
C ALA A 249 -9.97 2.21 23.75
N ASP A 250 -10.08 3.05 24.78
CA ASP A 250 -9.34 4.33 24.81
C ASP A 250 -7.83 4.08 24.59
N GLU A 251 -7.30 3.10 25.33
CA GLU A 251 -5.93 2.62 25.14
C GLU A 251 -5.79 1.21 25.75
N VAL A 252 -5.02 0.36 25.08
CA VAL A 252 -4.53 -0.90 25.67
C VAL A 252 -3.03 -0.78 25.85
N GLU A 253 -2.56 -0.86 27.09
CA GLU A 253 -1.17 -0.58 27.46
C GLU A 253 -0.62 -1.54 28.53
N GLY A 254 0.66 -1.42 28.82
CA GLY A 254 1.34 -2.10 29.94
C GLY A 254 1.22 -3.61 29.90
N ASP A 255 0.76 -4.18 31.01
CA ASP A 255 0.62 -5.63 31.19
C ASP A 255 -0.44 -6.24 30.25
N ALA A 256 -1.54 -5.54 30.02
CA ALA A 256 -2.60 -6.01 29.14
C ALA A 256 -2.10 -6.18 27.69
N LEU A 257 -1.46 -5.15 27.12
CA LEU A 257 -0.92 -5.20 25.76
C LEU A 257 0.13 -6.30 25.61
N THR A 258 1.04 -6.40 26.58
CA THR A 258 2.12 -7.40 26.56
C THR A 258 1.56 -8.81 26.56
N ASN A 259 0.58 -9.11 27.43
CA ASN A 259 -0.01 -10.44 27.51
C ASN A 259 -0.87 -10.79 26.29
N ILE A 260 -1.62 -9.84 25.71
CA ILE A 260 -2.35 -10.05 24.47
C ILE A 260 -1.39 -10.44 23.33
N VAL A 261 -0.31 -9.67 23.15
CA VAL A 261 0.72 -9.93 22.12
C VAL A 261 1.37 -11.29 22.32
N LEU A 262 1.80 -11.61 23.55
CA LEU A 262 2.46 -12.89 23.87
C LEU A 262 1.56 -14.09 23.61
N ASN A 263 0.28 -14.03 23.99
CA ASN A 263 -0.65 -15.12 23.77
C ASN A 263 -0.97 -15.31 22.28
N ARG A 264 -1.08 -14.20 21.53
CA ARG A 264 -1.21 -14.26 20.08
C ARG A 264 0.02 -14.92 19.42
N MET A 265 1.24 -14.50 19.78
CA MET A 265 2.47 -15.10 19.25
C MET A 265 2.60 -16.60 19.59
N ARG A 266 2.01 -17.05 20.70
CA ARG A 266 1.92 -18.46 21.06
C ARG A 266 0.80 -19.23 20.37
N GLY A 267 -0.02 -18.53 19.57
CA GLY A 267 -1.17 -19.14 18.89
C GLY A 267 -2.32 -19.53 19.82
N THR A 268 -2.37 -19.00 21.05
CA THR A 268 -3.42 -19.32 22.03
C THR A 268 -4.77 -18.74 21.58
N PHE A 269 -4.78 -17.51 21.10
CA PHE A 269 -5.94 -16.84 20.50
C PHE A 269 -5.51 -15.67 19.60
N THR A 270 -6.39 -15.28 18.70
CA THR A 270 -6.18 -14.11 17.84
C THR A 270 -6.92 -12.91 18.41
N ALA A 271 -6.18 -11.87 18.80
CA ALA A 271 -6.74 -10.61 19.27
C ALA A 271 -6.02 -9.44 18.64
N VAL A 272 -6.80 -8.42 18.30
CA VAL A 272 -6.27 -7.13 17.82
C VAL A 272 -6.85 -6.02 18.69
N ALA A 273 -5.98 -5.14 19.18
CA ALA A 273 -6.36 -3.97 19.96
C ALA A 273 -6.17 -2.71 19.12
N VAL A 274 -7.18 -1.86 19.10
CA VAL A 274 -7.19 -0.56 18.42
C VAL A 274 -7.64 0.54 19.38
N LYS A 275 -7.19 1.77 19.15
CA LYS A 275 -7.68 2.91 19.93
C LYS A 275 -9.09 3.29 19.48
N ALA A 276 -9.92 3.67 20.44
CA ALA A 276 -11.24 4.24 20.17
C ALA A 276 -11.12 5.51 19.29
N PRO A 277 -11.97 5.66 18.27
CA PRO A 277 -11.96 6.83 17.42
C PRO A 277 -12.45 8.08 18.15
N GLY A 278 -11.97 9.26 17.77
CA GLY A 278 -12.38 10.53 18.35
C GLY A 278 -11.78 10.82 19.72
N PHE A 279 -12.26 11.91 20.33
CA PHE A 279 -11.88 12.39 21.68
C PHE A 279 -13.09 12.99 22.41
N GLY A 280 -13.13 12.88 23.74
CA GLY A 280 -14.21 13.45 24.57
C GLY A 280 -15.59 12.93 24.17
N ASP A 281 -16.58 13.82 24.09
CA ASP A 281 -17.97 13.45 23.76
C ASP A 281 -18.13 12.84 22.37
N ARG A 282 -17.28 13.23 21.41
CA ARG A 282 -17.25 12.61 20.08
C ARG A 282 -16.83 11.14 20.14
N ARG A 283 -15.87 10.79 21.01
CA ARG A 283 -15.48 9.39 21.20
C ARG A 283 -16.66 8.57 21.69
N LYS A 284 -17.41 9.07 22.69
CA LYS A 284 -18.60 8.38 23.19
C LYS A 284 -19.62 8.15 22.08
N ALA A 285 -19.90 9.17 21.29
CA ALA A 285 -20.84 9.07 20.19
C ALA A 285 -20.38 8.07 19.09
N MET A 286 -19.09 8.02 18.77
CA MET A 286 -18.54 7.08 17.80
C MET A 286 -18.50 5.64 18.34
N LEU A 287 -18.26 5.45 19.64
CA LEU A 287 -18.34 4.13 20.29
C LEU A 287 -19.79 3.61 20.31
N GLU A 288 -20.78 4.49 20.51
CA GLU A 288 -22.21 4.14 20.38
C GLU A 288 -22.55 3.73 18.93
N ASP A 289 -22.06 4.47 17.94
CA ASP A 289 -22.27 4.13 16.53
C ASP A 289 -21.68 2.75 16.20
N LEU A 290 -20.46 2.46 16.68
CA LEU A 290 -19.82 1.14 16.55
C LEU A 290 -20.60 0.03 17.26
N ALA A 291 -21.11 0.32 18.46
CA ALA A 291 -21.89 -0.64 19.23
C ALA A 291 -23.22 -0.97 18.53
N ILE A 292 -23.92 0.03 17.99
CA ILE A 292 -25.15 -0.15 17.23
C ILE A 292 -24.89 -0.96 15.96
N LEU A 293 -23.82 -0.64 15.22
CA LEU A 293 -23.44 -1.33 14.00
C LEU A 293 -23.12 -2.81 14.23
N THR A 294 -22.47 -3.14 15.34
CA THR A 294 -21.96 -4.49 15.62
C THR A 294 -22.83 -5.31 16.57
N GLY A 295 -23.88 -4.70 17.14
CA GLY A 295 -24.69 -5.31 18.17
C GLY A 295 -24.00 -5.38 19.54
N ALA A 296 -22.91 -4.62 19.75
CA ALA A 296 -22.21 -4.56 21.03
C ALA A 296 -22.93 -3.68 22.05
N GLN A 297 -22.52 -3.83 23.32
CA GLN A 297 -22.81 -2.87 24.38
C GLN A 297 -21.53 -2.12 24.74
N VAL A 298 -21.58 -0.78 24.78
CA VAL A 298 -20.41 0.02 25.21
C VAL A 298 -20.20 -0.18 26.72
N ILE A 299 -19.01 -0.64 27.09
CA ILE A 299 -18.60 -0.76 28.50
C ILE A 299 -18.02 0.57 28.94
N THR A 300 -18.78 1.31 29.73
CA THR A 300 -18.44 2.67 30.16
C THR A 300 -18.89 2.93 31.60
N ASP A 301 -18.22 3.85 32.28
CA ASP A 301 -18.59 4.30 33.64
C ASP A 301 -19.96 4.98 33.66
N ASP A 302 -20.36 5.63 32.58
CA ASP A 302 -21.67 6.29 32.48
C ASP A 302 -22.83 5.30 32.63
N LEU A 303 -22.62 4.03 32.25
CA LEU A 303 -23.59 2.93 32.46
C LEU A 303 -23.30 2.10 33.72
N GLY A 304 -22.29 2.45 34.50
CA GLY A 304 -21.86 1.72 35.69
C GLY A 304 -21.26 0.34 35.39
N LEU A 305 -20.76 0.13 34.16
CA LEU A 305 -20.18 -1.14 33.73
C LEU A 305 -18.66 -1.13 33.92
N GLU A 306 -18.12 -2.22 34.49
CA GLU A 306 -16.68 -2.42 34.61
C GLU A 306 -16.20 -3.55 33.67
N LEU A 307 -14.96 -3.45 33.19
CA LEU A 307 -14.37 -4.43 32.27
C LEU A 307 -14.34 -5.85 32.85
N LYS A 308 -14.13 -5.98 34.17
CA LYS A 308 -14.12 -7.27 34.88
C LYS A 308 -15.47 -7.98 34.89
N ASP A 309 -16.57 -7.21 34.71
CA ASP A 309 -17.93 -7.70 34.69
C ASP A 309 -18.46 -7.92 33.26
N ALA A 310 -17.58 -7.73 32.26
CA ALA A 310 -17.92 -7.94 30.86
C ALA A 310 -18.25 -9.41 30.57
N THR A 311 -19.32 -9.63 29.84
CA THR A 311 -19.82 -10.95 29.44
C THR A 311 -19.91 -11.08 27.91
N MET A 312 -20.03 -12.30 27.40
CA MET A 312 -20.07 -12.56 25.96
C MET A 312 -21.25 -11.91 25.24
N ASP A 313 -22.36 -11.71 25.92
CA ASP A 313 -23.56 -11.06 25.39
C ASP A 313 -23.43 -9.53 25.26
N MET A 314 -22.40 -8.95 25.86
CA MET A 314 -22.05 -7.53 25.68
C MET A 314 -21.12 -7.32 24.46
N LEU A 315 -20.57 -8.38 23.90
CA LEU A 315 -19.73 -8.31 22.72
C LEU A 315 -20.57 -8.20 21.45
N GLY A 316 -20.16 -7.32 20.56
CA GLY A 316 -20.66 -7.31 19.20
C GLY A 316 -19.94 -8.33 18.31
N SER A 317 -20.37 -8.41 17.08
CA SER A 317 -19.67 -9.16 16.04
C SER A 317 -19.86 -8.52 14.65
N ALA A 318 -19.11 -9.01 13.69
CA ALA A 318 -19.19 -8.64 12.28
C ALA A 318 -18.77 -9.84 11.44
N ASN A 319 -19.06 -9.83 10.15
CA ASN A 319 -18.60 -10.88 9.25
C ASN A 319 -17.07 -10.83 9.09
N LYS A 320 -16.51 -9.62 8.88
CA LYS A 320 -15.07 -9.42 8.77
C LYS A 320 -14.63 -8.12 9.44
N VAL A 321 -13.41 -8.12 9.98
CA VAL A 321 -12.72 -6.89 10.39
C VAL A 321 -11.32 -6.90 9.79
N GLU A 322 -10.95 -5.79 9.17
CA GLU A 322 -9.61 -5.54 8.67
C GLU A 322 -8.98 -4.38 9.43
N VAL A 323 -7.78 -4.59 9.95
CA VAL A 323 -7.03 -3.56 10.69
C VAL A 323 -5.67 -3.37 10.03
N THR A 324 -5.43 -2.16 9.53
CA THR A 324 -4.15 -1.72 9.02
C THR A 324 -3.36 -0.95 10.08
N LYS A 325 -2.22 -0.41 9.74
CA LYS A 325 -1.45 0.48 10.62
C LYS A 325 -2.24 1.74 11.03
N ASN A 326 -3.12 2.23 10.18
CA ASN A 326 -3.79 3.53 10.36
C ASN A 326 -5.30 3.42 10.50
N ASN A 327 -5.93 2.38 9.97
CA ASN A 327 -7.38 2.27 9.84
C ASN A 327 -7.89 0.93 10.38
N THR A 328 -9.14 0.94 10.85
CA THR A 328 -9.93 -0.25 11.16
C THR A 328 -11.22 -0.21 10.35
N THR A 329 -11.48 -1.24 9.56
CA THR A 329 -12.68 -1.42 8.75
C THR A 329 -13.50 -2.58 9.30
N ILE A 330 -14.75 -2.33 9.64
CA ILE A 330 -15.73 -3.33 10.05
C ILE A 330 -16.68 -3.54 8.86
N VAL A 331 -16.80 -4.78 8.42
CA VAL A 331 -17.60 -5.18 7.26
C VAL A 331 -18.72 -6.08 7.73
N ASP A 332 -19.95 -5.76 7.35
CA ASP A 332 -21.15 -6.54 7.64
C ASP A 332 -21.30 -6.81 9.16
N GLY A 333 -21.59 -5.72 9.89
CA GLY A 333 -21.79 -5.77 11.35
C GLY A 333 -23.11 -6.46 11.69
N ASP A 334 -23.13 -7.26 12.76
CA ASP A 334 -24.29 -8.03 13.21
C ASP A 334 -25.31 -7.19 14.02
N GLY A 335 -25.29 -5.85 13.89
CA GLY A 335 -26.26 -4.95 14.52
C GLY A 335 -27.66 -5.08 13.92
N ASP A 336 -28.69 -4.64 14.69
CA ASP A 336 -30.07 -4.61 14.18
C ASP A 336 -30.25 -3.40 13.24
N ASN A 337 -30.67 -3.64 11.99
CA ASN A 337 -30.86 -2.61 10.96
C ASN A 337 -31.84 -1.51 11.40
N ASN A 338 -32.87 -1.84 12.18
CA ASN A 338 -33.80 -0.83 12.68
C ASN A 338 -33.10 0.14 13.65
N ASN A 339 -32.16 -0.36 14.46
CA ASN A 339 -31.36 0.47 15.36
C ASN A 339 -30.38 1.35 14.58
N ILE A 340 -29.77 0.82 13.52
CA ILE A 340 -28.88 1.57 12.61
C ILE A 340 -29.66 2.70 11.92
N ASP A 341 -30.83 2.41 11.34
CA ASP A 341 -31.70 3.39 10.70
C ASP A 341 -32.18 4.47 11.66
N ALA A 342 -32.54 4.08 12.89
CA ALA A 342 -32.92 5.02 13.95
C ALA A 342 -31.74 5.96 14.31
N ARG A 343 -30.52 5.41 14.39
CA ARG A 343 -29.30 6.20 14.66
C ARG A 343 -28.98 7.16 13.53
N VAL A 344 -29.06 6.71 12.28
CA VAL A 344 -28.92 7.55 11.08
C VAL A 344 -29.90 8.72 11.10
N SER A 345 -31.18 8.45 11.45
CA SER A 345 -32.21 9.47 11.55
C SER A 345 -31.94 10.47 12.68
N GLN A 346 -31.42 10.01 13.82
CA GLN A 346 -31.01 10.85 14.94
C GLN A 346 -29.87 11.79 14.54
N ILE A 347 -28.83 11.28 13.85
CA ILE A 347 -27.69 12.11 13.39
C ILE A 347 -28.17 13.16 12.37
N LYS A 348 -29.09 12.80 11.45
CA LYS A 348 -29.68 13.75 10.50
C LYS A 348 -30.42 14.88 11.22
N ALA A 349 -31.21 14.57 12.25
CA ALA A 349 -31.88 15.59 13.06
C ALA A 349 -30.88 16.52 13.77
N GLN A 350 -29.80 15.98 14.33
CA GLN A 350 -28.73 16.77 14.95
C GLN A 350 -28.03 17.72 13.96
N ILE A 351 -27.86 17.31 12.69
CA ILE A 351 -27.30 18.16 11.63
C ILE A 351 -28.21 19.37 11.33
N GLU A 352 -29.55 19.16 11.40
CA GLU A 352 -30.52 20.24 11.17
C GLU A 352 -30.64 21.20 12.38
N GLU A 353 -30.43 20.69 13.60
CA GLU A 353 -30.56 21.46 14.84
C GLU A 353 -29.29 22.27 15.21
N THR A 354 -28.12 21.88 14.69
CA THR A 354 -26.86 22.55 15.05
C THR A 354 -26.61 23.83 14.23
N ASP A 355 -26.27 24.94 14.93
CA ASP A 355 -25.88 26.21 14.33
C ASP A 355 -24.36 26.31 14.09
N SER A 356 -23.58 25.33 14.57
CA SER A 356 -22.12 25.29 14.43
C SER A 356 -21.73 24.61 13.11
N ASP A 357 -21.12 25.33 12.19
CA ASP A 357 -20.62 24.78 10.92
C ASP A 357 -19.62 23.63 11.16
N PHE A 358 -18.77 23.76 12.19
CA PHE A 358 -17.80 22.74 12.55
C PHE A 358 -18.47 21.45 13.10
N ASP A 359 -19.48 21.57 13.96
CA ASP A 359 -20.20 20.42 14.47
C ASP A 359 -21.05 19.77 13.38
N LYS A 360 -21.61 20.58 12.49
CA LYS A 360 -22.34 20.11 11.31
C LYS A 360 -21.46 19.26 10.40
N GLU A 361 -20.25 19.74 10.10
CA GLU A 361 -19.26 18.99 9.31
C GLU A 361 -18.94 17.62 9.98
N LYS A 362 -18.71 17.61 11.30
CA LYS A 362 -18.40 16.38 12.03
C LYS A 362 -19.56 15.40 12.15
N LEU A 363 -20.79 15.91 12.25
CA LEU A 363 -21.98 15.07 12.18
C LEU A 363 -22.20 14.50 10.78
N GLN A 364 -21.90 15.26 9.72
CA GLN A 364 -21.94 14.79 8.33
C GLN A 364 -20.91 13.68 8.08
N GLU A 365 -19.67 13.82 8.59
CA GLU A 365 -18.65 12.76 8.54
C GLU A 365 -19.14 11.48 9.22
N ARG A 366 -19.75 11.57 10.41
CA ARG A 366 -20.31 10.42 11.12
C ARG A 366 -21.46 9.77 10.35
N LEU A 367 -22.35 10.60 9.81
CA LEU A 367 -23.47 10.12 8.99
C LEU A 367 -22.97 9.35 7.78
N ALA A 368 -21.98 9.90 7.06
CA ALA A 368 -21.40 9.26 5.89
C ALA A 368 -20.75 7.90 6.24
N LYS A 369 -20.06 7.82 7.38
CA LYS A 369 -19.44 6.57 7.85
C LYS A 369 -20.45 5.49 8.24
N LEU A 370 -21.57 5.88 8.84
CA LEU A 370 -22.58 4.92 9.31
C LEU A 370 -23.58 4.55 8.21
N ALA A 371 -24.00 5.51 7.38
CA ALA A 371 -25.03 5.31 6.35
C ALA A 371 -24.46 4.88 4.98
N GLY A 372 -23.16 5.09 4.75
CA GLY A 372 -22.51 4.80 3.46
C GLY A 372 -22.31 3.32 3.21
N GLY A 373 -22.22 2.51 4.24
CA GLY A 373 -21.91 1.09 4.15
C GLY A 373 -20.48 0.82 3.63
N VAL A 374 -20.23 -0.44 3.28
CA VAL A 374 -18.98 -0.91 2.66
C VAL A 374 -19.32 -1.62 1.38
N ALA A 375 -18.69 -1.21 0.27
CA ALA A 375 -18.77 -1.97 -0.98
C ALA A 375 -17.74 -3.12 -0.92
N VAL A 376 -18.21 -4.34 -1.15
CA VAL A 376 -17.41 -5.55 -1.13
C VAL A 376 -17.33 -6.11 -2.55
N ILE A 377 -16.12 -6.12 -3.13
CA ILE A 377 -15.86 -6.77 -4.41
C ILE A 377 -15.43 -8.22 -4.09
N LYS A 378 -16.34 -9.16 -4.30
CA LYS A 378 -16.10 -10.60 -4.10
C LYS A 378 -15.48 -11.19 -5.36
N VAL A 379 -14.20 -11.54 -5.28
CA VAL A 379 -13.41 -12.00 -6.44
C VAL A 379 -13.53 -13.50 -6.59
N GLY A 380 -14.01 -13.96 -7.75
CA GLY A 380 -14.07 -15.35 -8.12
C GLY A 380 -12.99 -15.76 -9.14
N ALA A 381 -12.52 -17.00 -9.07
CA ALA A 381 -11.58 -17.56 -10.04
C ALA A 381 -11.64 -19.11 -10.08
N ALA A 382 -11.02 -19.71 -11.12
CA ALA A 382 -11.01 -21.15 -11.29
C ALA A 382 -9.92 -21.87 -10.46
N SER A 383 -8.88 -21.13 -10.02
CA SER A 383 -7.79 -21.65 -9.20
C SER A 383 -7.35 -20.64 -8.15
N GLU A 384 -6.73 -21.13 -7.08
CA GLU A 384 -6.19 -20.27 -6.01
C GLU A 384 -5.10 -19.30 -6.52
N THR A 385 -4.26 -19.74 -7.45
CA THR A 385 -3.23 -18.87 -8.06
C THR A 385 -3.85 -17.73 -8.87
N GLU A 386 -4.88 -18.03 -9.67
CA GLU A 386 -5.63 -17.02 -10.43
C GLU A 386 -6.38 -16.08 -9.50
N LEU A 387 -6.98 -16.60 -8.41
CA LEU A 387 -7.70 -15.80 -7.43
C LEU A 387 -6.80 -14.75 -6.77
N LYS A 388 -5.61 -15.17 -6.32
CA LYS A 388 -4.62 -14.27 -5.71
C LYS A 388 -4.14 -13.19 -6.70
N GLU A 389 -3.85 -13.59 -7.94
CA GLU A 389 -3.42 -12.65 -8.99
C GLU A 389 -4.52 -11.62 -9.30
N ARG A 390 -5.78 -12.09 -9.47
CA ARG A 390 -6.92 -11.23 -9.76
C ARG A 390 -7.22 -10.27 -8.61
N LYS A 391 -7.09 -10.74 -7.35
CA LYS A 391 -7.26 -9.92 -6.16
C LYS A 391 -6.24 -8.78 -6.09
N LEU A 392 -4.94 -9.07 -6.28
CA LEU A 392 -3.89 -8.06 -6.32
C LEU A 392 -4.14 -7.02 -7.40
N ARG A 393 -4.55 -7.45 -8.59
CA ARG A 393 -4.86 -6.58 -9.72
C ARG A 393 -6.04 -5.65 -9.44
N ILE A 394 -7.08 -6.12 -8.75
CA ILE A 394 -8.23 -5.30 -8.34
C ILE A 394 -7.81 -4.32 -7.24
N GLU A 395 -6.95 -4.72 -6.30
CA GLU A 395 -6.39 -3.83 -5.27
C GLU A 395 -5.62 -2.67 -5.89
N ASP A 396 -4.75 -2.94 -6.86
CA ASP A 396 -3.99 -1.92 -7.59
C ASP A 396 -4.92 -0.97 -8.37
N ALA A 397 -5.92 -1.53 -9.06
CA ALA A 397 -6.88 -0.74 -9.82
C ALA A 397 -7.74 0.17 -8.93
N LEU A 398 -8.16 -0.31 -7.76
CA LEU A 398 -8.89 0.50 -6.77
C LEU A 398 -8.02 1.66 -6.25
N ASN A 399 -6.77 1.38 -5.90
CA ASN A 399 -5.83 2.39 -5.42
C ASN A 399 -5.50 3.44 -6.50
N SER A 400 -5.26 3.00 -7.73
CA SER A 400 -5.08 3.86 -8.91
C SER A 400 -6.30 4.77 -9.13
N THR A 401 -7.50 4.21 -9.03
CA THR A 401 -8.74 4.97 -9.21
C THR A 401 -8.92 6.03 -8.13
N ARG A 402 -8.64 5.70 -6.86
CA ARG A 402 -8.65 6.68 -5.77
C ARG A 402 -7.61 7.78 -5.98
N ALA A 403 -6.39 7.42 -6.37
CA ALA A 403 -5.33 8.38 -6.68
C ALA A 403 -5.72 9.33 -7.83
N ALA A 404 -6.46 8.83 -8.85
CA ALA A 404 -6.97 9.64 -9.94
C ALA A 404 -8.07 10.61 -9.50
N VAL A 405 -8.96 10.20 -8.61
CA VAL A 405 -10.00 11.08 -8.05
C VAL A 405 -9.38 12.19 -7.20
N GLU A 406 -8.31 11.89 -6.45
CA GLU A 406 -7.63 12.86 -5.58
C GLU A 406 -6.87 13.95 -6.37
N GLU A 407 -6.06 13.57 -7.37
CA GLU A 407 -5.14 14.51 -8.05
C GLU A 407 -5.34 14.59 -9.56
N GLY A 408 -6.35 13.92 -10.10
CA GLY A 408 -6.61 13.89 -11.53
C GLY A 408 -5.76 12.88 -12.29
N ILE A 409 -5.84 12.93 -13.61
CA ILE A 409 -5.20 12.02 -14.55
C ILE A 409 -4.32 12.77 -15.55
N VAL A 410 -3.32 12.08 -16.06
CA VAL A 410 -2.42 12.52 -17.13
C VAL A 410 -2.38 11.49 -18.24
N ALA A 411 -1.79 11.83 -19.38
CA ALA A 411 -1.54 10.87 -20.47
C ALA A 411 -0.67 9.70 -19.99
N GLY A 412 -1.19 8.48 -20.11
CA GLY A 412 -0.58 7.27 -19.57
C GLY A 412 0.60 6.72 -20.39
N GLY A 413 1.04 5.51 -20.01
CA GLY A 413 2.09 4.80 -20.71
C GLY A 413 3.45 5.50 -20.71
N GLY A 414 3.74 6.32 -19.69
CA GLY A 414 4.96 7.12 -19.58
C GLY A 414 4.97 8.37 -20.46
N THR A 415 3.89 8.65 -21.19
CA THR A 415 3.76 9.81 -22.10
C THR A 415 3.86 11.13 -21.34
N ALA A 416 3.17 11.27 -20.18
CA ALA A 416 3.16 12.48 -19.38
C ALA A 416 4.56 12.91 -18.94
N LEU A 417 5.43 11.93 -18.58
CA LEU A 417 6.82 12.20 -18.19
C LEU A 417 7.65 12.78 -19.34
N VAL A 418 7.37 12.37 -20.58
CA VAL A 418 8.03 12.96 -21.76
C VAL A 418 7.41 14.30 -22.13
N ASN A 419 6.11 14.50 -21.95
CA ASN A 419 5.46 15.77 -22.22
C ASN A 419 6.00 16.93 -21.36
N ILE A 420 6.39 16.65 -20.12
CA ILE A 420 7.00 17.65 -19.24
C ILE A 420 8.51 17.86 -19.48
N TYR A 421 9.14 17.05 -20.35
CA TYR A 421 10.58 17.09 -20.62
C TYR A 421 11.06 18.49 -20.98
N LYS A 422 10.35 19.19 -21.86
CA LYS A 422 10.72 20.55 -22.30
C LYS A 422 10.76 21.52 -21.13
N LYS A 423 9.76 21.50 -20.25
CA LYS A 423 9.65 22.40 -19.08
C LYS A 423 10.80 22.17 -18.09
N VAL A 424 11.25 20.92 -17.93
CA VAL A 424 12.40 20.58 -17.11
C VAL A 424 13.72 20.98 -17.81
N SER A 425 13.82 20.84 -19.14
CA SER A 425 15.02 21.23 -19.91
C SER A 425 15.25 22.73 -19.96
N ASP A 426 14.22 23.55 -19.76
CA ASP A 426 14.32 25.02 -19.75
C ASP A 426 14.92 25.56 -18.43
N ILE A 427 15.21 24.70 -17.45
CA ILE A 427 15.81 25.11 -16.17
C ILE A 427 17.25 25.56 -16.39
N GLN A 428 17.53 26.79 -16.04
CA GLN A 428 18.89 27.33 -16.12
C GLN A 428 19.72 26.89 -14.91
N ALA A 429 20.86 26.23 -15.17
CA ALA A 429 21.86 25.84 -14.19
C ALA A 429 23.22 25.68 -14.86
N GLU A 430 24.28 25.53 -14.07
CA GLU A 430 25.65 25.38 -14.55
C GLU A 430 26.35 24.24 -13.81
N GLY A 431 27.32 23.60 -14.46
CA GLY A 431 28.21 22.60 -13.87
C GLY A 431 27.48 21.34 -13.38
N ASP A 432 27.81 20.90 -12.17
CA ASP A 432 27.24 19.64 -11.62
C ASP A 432 25.74 19.73 -11.35
N VAL A 433 25.20 20.92 -11.10
CA VAL A 433 23.75 21.14 -10.96
C VAL A 433 23.04 20.90 -12.30
N GLU A 434 23.57 21.42 -13.39
CA GLU A 434 23.05 21.16 -14.74
C GLU A 434 23.14 19.65 -15.08
N THR A 435 24.25 19.03 -14.72
CA THR A 435 24.40 17.56 -14.88
C THR A 435 23.35 16.79 -14.11
N GLY A 436 23.00 17.22 -12.88
CA GLY A 436 21.92 16.62 -12.09
C GLY A 436 20.55 16.75 -12.76
N ILE A 437 20.25 17.90 -13.37
CA ILE A 437 19.03 18.08 -14.17
C ILE A 437 19.01 17.12 -15.38
N ASN A 438 20.12 16.98 -16.07
CA ASN A 438 20.23 16.09 -17.22
C ASN A 438 20.04 14.60 -16.85
N ILE A 439 20.43 14.18 -15.63
CA ILE A 439 20.13 12.83 -15.11
C ILE A 439 18.62 12.61 -15.06
N VAL A 440 17.87 13.57 -14.49
CA VAL A 440 16.41 13.48 -14.42
C VAL A 440 15.78 13.47 -15.81
N LEU A 441 16.22 14.37 -16.71
CA LEU A 441 15.73 14.42 -18.09
C LEU A 441 15.88 13.09 -18.84
N LYS A 442 16.98 12.38 -18.65
CA LYS A 442 17.16 11.03 -19.20
C LYS A 442 16.23 10.01 -18.55
N ALA A 443 16.08 10.08 -17.23
CA ALA A 443 15.22 9.16 -16.49
C ALA A 443 13.73 9.32 -16.85
N LEU A 444 13.24 10.55 -17.12
CA LEU A 444 11.86 10.79 -17.57
C LEU A 444 11.48 9.99 -18.82
N THR A 445 12.43 9.60 -19.64
CA THR A 445 12.18 8.78 -20.85
C THR A 445 12.22 7.29 -20.60
N ALA A 446 12.69 6.83 -19.43
CA ALA A 446 12.91 5.41 -19.15
C ALA A 446 11.62 4.57 -19.12
N PRO A 447 10.50 5.02 -18.51
CA PRO A 447 9.28 4.21 -18.48
C PRO A 447 8.72 3.92 -19.88
N VAL A 448 8.51 4.93 -20.73
CA VAL A 448 8.00 4.72 -22.09
C VAL A 448 8.95 3.89 -22.94
N ARG A 449 10.27 4.05 -22.75
CA ARG A 449 11.29 3.22 -23.39
C ARG A 449 11.11 1.75 -23.01
N GLN A 450 10.99 1.46 -21.72
CA GLN A 450 10.83 0.09 -21.23
C GLN A 450 9.53 -0.55 -21.70
N ILE A 451 8.42 0.22 -21.73
CA ILE A 451 7.13 -0.24 -22.28
C ILE A 451 7.29 -0.64 -23.76
N ALA A 452 7.98 0.18 -24.55
CA ALA A 452 8.22 -0.12 -25.96
C ALA A 452 9.13 -1.36 -26.13
N GLU A 453 10.18 -1.50 -25.32
CA GLU A 453 11.08 -2.66 -25.34
C GLU A 453 10.35 -3.95 -24.94
N ASN A 454 9.48 -3.92 -23.93
CA ASN A 454 8.63 -5.05 -23.56
C ASN A 454 7.63 -5.43 -24.68
N ALA A 455 7.28 -4.46 -25.53
CA ALA A 455 6.47 -4.69 -26.73
C ALA A 455 7.30 -5.22 -27.95
N GLY A 456 8.60 -5.40 -27.79
CA GLY A 456 9.49 -5.87 -28.84
C GLY A 456 9.92 -4.79 -29.84
N LEU A 457 9.85 -3.51 -29.43
CA LEU A 457 10.15 -2.36 -30.27
C LEU A 457 11.44 -1.65 -29.79
N GLU A 458 12.05 -0.86 -30.68
CA GLU A 458 13.21 -0.02 -30.32
C GLU A 458 12.74 1.22 -29.54
N GLY A 459 12.91 1.20 -28.23
CA GLY A 459 12.41 2.24 -27.31
C GLY A 459 12.98 3.63 -27.60
N SER A 460 14.22 3.73 -28.09
CA SER A 460 14.87 5.01 -28.45
C SER A 460 14.12 5.74 -29.56
N ILE A 461 13.60 5.02 -30.55
CA ILE A 461 12.83 5.59 -31.68
C ILE A 461 11.50 6.14 -31.18
N ILE A 462 10.84 5.38 -30.30
CA ILE A 462 9.56 5.81 -29.71
C ILE A 462 9.75 7.08 -28.87
N VAL A 463 10.76 7.12 -28.00
CA VAL A 463 11.11 8.30 -27.19
C VAL A 463 11.37 9.53 -28.05
N GLU A 464 12.20 9.38 -29.10
CA GLU A 464 12.56 10.52 -29.96
C GLU A 464 11.35 11.08 -30.70
N ARG A 465 10.48 10.20 -31.21
CA ARG A 465 9.24 10.63 -31.85
C ARG A 465 8.28 11.29 -30.85
N LEU A 466 8.21 10.77 -29.63
CA LEU A 466 7.32 11.30 -28.58
C LEU A 466 7.73 12.71 -28.13
N LYS A 467 9.03 13.01 -28.07
CA LYS A 467 9.54 14.37 -27.78
C LYS A 467 9.07 15.44 -28.77
N HIS A 468 8.74 15.04 -29.99
CA HIS A 468 8.29 15.93 -31.06
C HIS A 468 6.79 15.81 -31.36
N ALA A 469 6.07 14.96 -30.62
CA ALA A 469 4.63 14.81 -30.77
C ALA A 469 3.87 15.97 -30.08
N ASP A 470 2.62 16.18 -30.50
CA ASP A 470 1.73 17.13 -29.81
C ASP A 470 1.43 16.65 -28.39
N SER A 471 1.15 17.61 -27.48
CA SER A 471 0.82 17.30 -26.08
C SER A 471 -0.38 16.33 -26.02
N GLY A 472 -0.27 15.27 -25.20
CA GLY A 472 -1.29 14.24 -25.05
C GLY A 472 -1.24 13.13 -26.12
N VAL A 473 -0.51 13.30 -27.22
CA VAL A 473 -0.28 12.22 -28.19
C VAL A 473 0.83 11.29 -27.67
N GLY A 474 0.53 10.00 -27.61
CA GLY A 474 1.45 8.98 -27.12
C GLY A 474 1.42 7.72 -27.96
N PHE A 475 2.24 6.75 -27.57
CA PHE A 475 2.37 5.47 -28.24
C PHE A 475 1.58 4.38 -27.50
N ASN A 476 0.53 3.85 -28.14
CA ASN A 476 -0.21 2.69 -27.64
C ASN A 476 0.58 1.41 -27.94
N ALA A 477 1.27 0.87 -26.97
CA ALA A 477 2.09 -0.33 -27.10
C ALA A 477 1.28 -1.63 -27.28
N ALA A 478 -0.04 -1.61 -26.99
CA ALA A 478 -0.91 -2.74 -27.23
C ALA A 478 -1.17 -2.92 -28.73
N THR A 479 -1.52 -1.82 -29.45
CA THR A 479 -1.90 -1.81 -30.86
C THR A 479 -0.78 -1.38 -31.79
N ASN A 480 0.33 -0.82 -31.26
CA ASN A 480 1.44 -0.20 -31.98
C ASN A 480 1.03 1.08 -32.77
N GLU A 481 0.07 1.84 -32.27
CA GLU A 481 -0.47 3.04 -32.91
C GLU A 481 -0.12 4.29 -32.09
N TRP A 482 -0.09 5.44 -32.79
CA TRP A 482 0.01 6.76 -32.16
C TRP A 482 -1.37 7.35 -31.99
N VAL A 483 -1.76 7.64 -30.75
CA VAL A 483 -3.11 8.07 -30.40
C VAL A 483 -3.06 9.26 -29.44
N ASN A 484 -4.16 10.00 -29.33
CA ASN A 484 -4.37 10.87 -28.18
C ASN A 484 -4.66 9.96 -26.98
N MET A 485 -3.76 9.94 -26.00
CA MET A 485 -3.79 9.00 -24.89
C MET A 485 -5.03 9.17 -24.02
N LEU A 486 -5.41 10.42 -23.74
CA LEU A 486 -6.60 10.73 -22.94
C LEU A 486 -7.91 10.30 -23.65
N GLU A 487 -8.03 10.61 -24.94
CA GLU A 487 -9.20 10.19 -25.74
C GLU A 487 -9.28 8.67 -25.94
N ALA A 488 -8.12 8.01 -26.01
CA ALA A 488 -8.04 6.56 -26.09
C ALA A 488 -8.23 5.84 -24.73
N GLY A 489 -8.45 6.61 -23.65
CA GLY A 489 -8.60 6.08 -22.30
C GLY A 489 -7.30 5.57 -21.67
N ILE A 490 -6.14 5.79 -22.30
CA ILE A 490 -4.84 5.37 -21.77
C ILE A 490 -4.31 6.47 -20.85
N VAL A 491 -4.60 6.34 -19.56
CA VAL A 491 -4.39 7.36 -18.55
C VAL A 491 -3.63 6.80 -17.36
N ASP A 492 -2.84 7.64 -16.71
CA ASP A 492 -2.19 7.36 -15.43
C ASP A 492 -2.64 8.38 -14.39
N PRO A 493 -2.88 7.99 -13.12
CA PRO A 493 -3.17 8.93 -12.06
C PRO A 493 -1.96 9.86 -11.83
N THR A 494 -2.21 11.16 -11.71
CA THR A 494 -1.18 12.18 -11.48
C THR A 494 -0.41 11.89 -10.19
N LYS A 495 -1.12 11.51 -9.11
CA LYS A 495 -0.53 11.13 -7.82
C LYS A 495 0.45 9.96 -7.96
N VAL A 496 0.10 8.94 -8.73
CA VAL A 496 0.96 7.77 -8.98
C VAL A 496 2.24 8.20 -9.72
N THR A 497 2.09 8.91 -10.83
CA THR A 497 3.23 9.33 -11.69
C THR A 497 4.20 10.25 -10.94
N ARG A 498 3.68 11.25 -10.19
CA ARG A 498 4.54 12.16 -9.41
C ARG A 498 5.22 11.48 -8.23
N SER A 499 4.50 10.59 -7.51
CA SER A 499 5.06 9.86 -6.36
C SER A 499 6.19 8.92 -6.80
N ALA A 500 5.99 8.21 -7.92
CA ALA A 500 7.02 7.36 -8.51
C ALA A 500 8.30 8.17 -8.83
N LEU A 501 8.17 9.33 -9.46
CA LEU A 501 9.28 10.22 -9.78
C LEU A 501 9.98 10.75 -8.50
N GLN A 502 9.20 11.18 -7.52
CA GLN A 502 9.70 11.77 -6.27
C GLN A 502 10.49 10.76 -5.44
N HIS A 503 9.96 9.53 -5.25
CA HIS A 503 10.63 8.51 -4.47
C HIS A 503 11.87 7.96 -5.18
N ALA A 504 11.79 7.76 -6.51
CA ALA A 504 12.93 7.36 -7.32
C ALA A 504 14.09 8.37 -7.19
N ALA A 505 13.80 9.65 -7.32
CA ALA A 505 14.80 10.71 -7.22
C ALA A 505 15.41 10.84 -5.82
N SER A 506 14.58 10.72 -4.76
CA SER A 506 15.06 10.76 -3.39
C SER A 506 16.10 9.69 -3.10
N VAL A 507 15.80 8.44 -3.46
CA VAL A 507 16.73 7.32 -3.23
C VAL A 507 17.95 7.42 -4.17
N ALA A 508 17.76 7.80 -5.44
CA ALA A 508 18.87 7.99 -6.36
C ALA A 508 19.86 9.08 -5.86
N ALA A 509 19.34 10.20 -5.36
CA ALA A 509 20.17 11.27 -4.81
C ALA A 509 20.98 10.81 -3.59
N MET A 510 20.39 10.01 -2.70
CA MET A 510 21.09 9.40 -1.56
C MET A 510 22.14 8.39 -2.01
N PHE A 511 21.81 7.54 -2.97
CA PHE A 511 22.73 6.56 -3.54
C PHE A 511 23.99 7.24 -4.12
N LEU A 512 23.81 8.29 -4.93
CA LEU A 512 24.91 8.99 -5.57
C LEU A 512 25.83 9.72 -4.58
N THR A 513 25.32 10.13 -3.42
CA THR A 513 26.12 10.75 -2.35
C THR A 513 26.79 9.76 -1.40
N THR A 514 26.57 8.46 -1.58
CA THR A 514 27.18 7.41 -0.76
C THR A 514 28.67 7.24 -1.11
N GLU A 515 29.54 7.28 -0.08
CA GLU A 515 30.99 7.10 -0.22
C GLU A 515 31.47 5.79 0.41
N ALA A 516 30.82 5.32 1.46
CA ALA A 516 31.19 4.10 2.14
C ALA A 516 29.97 3.23 2.43
N VAL A 517 30.15 1.93 2.37
CA VAL A 517 29.12 0.93 2.71
C VAL A 517 29.67 -0.01 3.76
N VAL A 518 28.89 -0.27 4.81
CA VAL A 518 29.29 -1.06 5.97
C VAL A 518 28.39 -2.29 6.07
N ALA A 519 28.93 -3.46 5.82
CA ALA A 519 28.22 -4.74 5.90
C ALA A 519 28.58 -5.51 7.18
N ASN A 520 27.67 -6.39 7.63
CA ASN A 520 27.98 -7.38 8.65
C ASN A 520 28.81 -8.51 8.02
N ILE A 521 29.88 -8.95 8.68
CA ILE A 521 30.57 -10.18 8.29
C ILE A 521 29.74 -11.35 8.82
N PRO A 522 29.29 -12.29 7.94
CA PRO A 522 28.59 -13.48 8.41
C PRO A 522 29.46 -14.25 9.40
N GLU A 523 28.92 -14.64 10.52
CA GLU A 523 29.61 -15.56 11.41
C GLU A 523 29.69 -16.93 10.71
N PRO A 524 30.87 -17.58 10.70
CA PRO A 524 30.94 -18.93 10.16
C PRO A 524 29.96 -19.81 10.93
N GLU A 525 29.11 -20.52 10.24
CA GLU A 525 28.22 -21.49 10.86
C GLU A 525 29.03 -22.37 11.82
N SER A 526 28.81 -22.24 13.11
CA SER A 526 29.41 -23.12 14.10
C SER A 526 28.84 -24.52 13.84
N ASN A 527 29.68 -25.38 13.26
CA ASN A 527 29.39 -26.78 13.03
C ASN A 527 29.27 -27.46 14.40
N ASN A 528 28.15 -27.22 15.09
CA ASN A 528 27.76 -27.95 16.29
C ASN A 528 27.31 -29.36 15.88
N GLN A 529 28.26 -30.16 15.39
CA GLN A 529 28.09 -31.61 15.48
C GLN A 529 28.09 -31.96 16.96
N PRO A 530 27.04 -32.54 17.53
CA PRO A 530 27.07 -33.04 18.88
C PRO A 530 28.20 -34.08 18.97
N PRO A 531 29.01 -34.06 20.03
CA PRO A 531 30.09 -35.02 20.17
C PRO A 531 29.50 -36.43 20.15
N MET A 532 29.89 -37.22 19.15
CA MET A 532 29.57 -38.65 19.14
C MET A 532 30.00 -39.27 20.44
N GLY A 533 29.03 -39.67 21.26
CA GLY A 533 29.24 -40.28 22.55
C GLY A 533 30.18 -41.49 22.42
N GLY A 534 31.27 -41.39 23.18
CA GLY A 534 32.24 -42.48 23.32
C GLY A 534 31.57 -43.75 23.78
N GLY A 535 31.92 -44.84 23.14
CA GLY A 535 31.42 -46.16 23.46
C GLY A 535 31.68 -46.57 24.91
N MET A 536 30.70 -47.21 25.51
CA MET A 536 30.86 -47.91 26.80
C MET A 536 31.88 -49.05 26.65
N PRO A 537 32.85 -49.18 27.54
CA PRO A 537 33.62 -50.40 27.64
C PRO A 537 32.74 -51.47 28.28
N GLY A 538 32.71 -52.65 27.67
CA GLY A 538 32.00 -53.81 28.17
C GLY A 538 32.48 -54.25 29.57
N MET A 539 31.53 -54.66 30.37
CA MET A 539 31.75 -55.46 31.56
C MET A 539 31.47 -56.92 31.23
N MET A 540 32.48 -57.74 31.43
CA MET A 540 32.32 -59.17 31.69
C MET A 540 31.62 -59.43 33.01
#